data_aec63f0c9bab1488c54e6006f10aa7e5
#
_entry.id   aec63f0c9bab1488c54e6006f10aa7e5
#
_cell.length_a   1.000
_cell.length_b   1.000
_cell.length_c   1.000
_cell.angle_alpha   90.00
_cell.angle_beta   90.00
_cell.angle_gamma   90.00
#
_symmetry.space_group_name_H-M   'P 1'
#
loop_
_entity.id
_entity.type
_entity.pdbx_description
1 polymer ?
#
loop_
_entity_poly.entity_id
_entity_poly.type
_entity_poly.pdbx_seq_one_letter_code
_entity_poly.pdbx_strand_id
1 'polypeptide(L)'
;MKKIALSLIVFILGMGIVTNLLMAQTKKQSSKVASKKASCLSCHENIHTILPKQHKPVSGDTIAACNPCHKPDISGKAEPKPYASILHRAHVGEGSNGDCMVCHTYKTGIFGILGTKVSYGRIKRDDLEYIKGIFSSWALSKNIDATHGRANILCSACHDKELPTRGDTVEDNRCLNCHGPLEALQKKTEPMDFPDRNPHKSHLGDIACTVCHHAHKPSTIYCLGCHGNFRMKIPGG
;
A
#
# COMPACT_ATOMS: atom_id res chain seq x y z
N MET A 1 1.69 2.36 -62.66
CA MET A 1 1.16 1.59 -61.50
C MET A 1 2.22 0.76 -60.74
N LYS A 2 3.28 0.24 -61.38
CA LYS A 2 4.33 -0.57 -60.69
C LYS A 2 5.26 0.22 -59.75
N LYS A 3 5.46 1.52 -59.96
CA LYS A 3 6.36 2.36 -59.11
C LYS A 3 5.77 2.78 -57.75
N ILE A 4 4.43 2.85 -57.64
CA ILE A 4 3.74 3.23 -56.38
C ILE A 4 3.74 2.06 -55.38
N ALA A 5 3.63 0.82 -55.87
CA ALA A 5 3.63 -0.37 -55.02
C ALA A 5 5.00 -0.60 -54.32
N LEU A 6 6.10 -0.29 -55.04
CA LEU A 6 7.44 -0.47 -54.50
C LEU A 6 7.76 0.55 -53.36
N SER A 7 7.24 1.79 -53.50
CA SER A 7 7.43 2.85 -52.48
C SER A 7 6.68 2.56 -51.19
N LEU A 8 5.49 1.94 -51.28
CA LEU A 8 4.70 1.58 -50.09
C LEU A 8 5.34 0.42 -49.29
N ILE A 9 5.94 -0.56 -49.98
CA ILE A 9 6.59 -1.71 -49.33
C ILE A 9 7.83 -1.26 -48.57
N VAL A 10 8.62 -0.31 -49.10
CA VAL A 10 9.80 0.21 -48.41
C VAL A 10 9.39 1.00 -47.17
N PHE A 11 8.24 1.73 -47.18
CA PHE A 11 7.75 2.49 -46.05
C PHE A 11 7.23 1.59 -44.91
N ILE A 12 6.54 0.49 -45.23
CA ILE A 12 6.04 -0.47 -44.26
C ILE A 12 7.20 -1.24 -43.59
N LEU A 13 8.21 -1.62 -44.37
CA LEU A 13 9.40 -2.29 -43.83
C LEU A 13 10.23 -1.34 -42.93
N GLY A 14 10.32 -0.05 -43.26
CA GLY A 14 10.99 0.95 -42.46
C GLY A 14 10.33 1.20 -41.09
N MET A 15 8.98 1.25 -41.07
CA MET A 15 8.24 1.41 -39.78
C MET A 15 8.34 0.18 -38.88
N GLY A 16 8.38 -1.03 -39.47
CA GLY A 16 8.54 -2.26 -38.67
C GLY A 16 9.90 -2.38 -37.99
N ILE A 17 10.95 -1.90 -38.60
CA ILE A 17 12.30 -1.92 -38.01
C ILE A 17 12.44 -0.88 -36.89
N VAL A 18 11.88 0.32 -37.06
CA VAL A 18 11.93 1.38 -36.03
C VAL A 18 11.14 0.98 -34.79
N THR A 19 9.97 0.37 -34.92
CA THR A 19 9.16 -0.08 -33.78
C THR A 19 9.85 -1.21 -33.00
N ASN A 20 10.50 -2.14 -33.68
CA ASN A 20 11.27 -3.20 -33.00
C ASN A 20 12.53 -2.66 -32.30
N LEU A 21 13.16 -1.62 -32.81
CA LEU A 21 14.32 -0.99 -32.15
C LEU A 21 13.90 -0.22 -30.88
N LEU A 22 12.75 0.48 -30.91
CA LEU A 22 12.21 1.16 -29.71
C LEU A 22 11.82 0.15 -28.61
N MET A 23 11.18 -0.95 -29.00
CA MET A 23 10.77 -1.99 -28.02
C MET A 23 11.99 -2.74 -27.44
N ALA A 24 13.08 -2.87 -28.19
CA ALA A 24 14.33 -3.46 -27.69
C ALA A 24 15.06 -2.53 -26.72
N GLN A 25 14.96 -1.22 -26.88
CA GLN A 25 15.59 -0.25 -25.98
C GLN A 25 14.85 -0.15 -24.63
N THR A 26 13.51 -0.22 -24.62
CA THR A 26 12.72 -0.23 -23.37
C THR A 26 12.94 -1.51 -22.55
N LYS A 27 13.10 -2.67 -23.19
CA LYS A 27 13.44 -3.92 -22.47
C LYS A 27 14.86 -3.93 -21.89
N LYS A 28 15.80 -3.20 -22.49
CA LYS A 28 17.21 -3.18 -22.01
C LYS A 28 17.42 -2.25 -20.81
N GLN A 29 16.52 -1.29 -20.61
CA GLN A 29 16.60 -0.36 -19.48
C GLN A 29 16.06 -0.96 -18.18
N SER A 30 15.10 -1.90 -18.28
CA SER A 30 14.54 -2.59 -17.10
C SER A 30 15.49 -3.64 -16.48
N SER A 31 16.47 -4.16 -17.24
CA SER A 31 17.34 -5.26 -16.75
C SER A 31 18.62 -4.78 -16.04
N LYS A 32 18.94 -3.50 -16.04
CA LYS A 32 20.18 -2.97 -15.41
C LYS A 32 19.99 -2.47 -13.97
N VAL A 33 18.76 -2.42 -13.44
CA VAL A 33 18.49 -1.97 -12.07
C VAL A 33 18.70 -3.06 -11.03
N ALA A 34 18.83 -4.32 -11.42
CA ALA A 34 18.80 -5.49 -10.53
C ALA A 34 20.10 -5.80 -9.75
N SER A 35 21.13 -4.95 -9.73
CA SER A 35 22.40 -5.27 -9.04
C SER A 35 23.02 -4.16 -8.19
N LYS A 36 22.35 -3.03 -7.98
CA LYS A 36 22.88 -2.01 -7.06
C LYS A 36 22.33 -2.26 -5.65
N LYS A 37 23.22 -2.36 -4.66
CA LYS A 37 22.87 -2.27 -3.24
C LYS A 37 21.92 -1.11 -3.05
N ALA A 38 20.84 -1.28 -2.27
CA ALA A 38 19.88 -0.22 -1.97
C ALA A 38 20.58 0.89 -1.19
N SER A 39 21.18 1.83 -1.91
CA SER A 39 21.81 3.03 -1.37
C SER A 39 20.78 4.16 -1.36
N CYS A 40 20.58 4.81 -0.22
CA CYS A 40 19.72 5.97 -0.09
C CYS A 40 20.19 7.11 -1.02
N LEU A 41 21.50 7.22 -1.22
CA LEU A 41 22.12 8.23 -2.08
C LEU A 41 21.89 7.98 -3.59
N SER A 42 21.28 6.86 -3.97
CA SER A 42 20.85 6.67 -5.36
C SER A 42 19.67 7.57 -5.75
N CYS A 43 18.94 8.08 -4.75
CA CYS A 43 17.79 8.97 -4.93
C CYS A 43 17.89 10.25 -4.09
N HIS A 44 18.59 10.21 -2.94
CA HIS A 44 18.79 11.34 -2.05
C HIS A 44 20.21 11.90 -2.20
N GLU A 45 20.34 13.22 -2.31
CA GLU A 45 21.65 13.86 -2.45
C GLU A 45 22.50 13.71 -1.19
N ASN A 46 21.88 13.70 -0.02
CA ASN A 46 22.57 13.62 1.26
C ASN A 46 21.74 12.89 2.30
N ILE A 47 22.33 11.88 2.95
CA ILE A 47 21.67 11.11 4.01
C ILE A 47 21.26 11.98 5.21
N HIS A 48 22.03 13.01 5.53
CA HIS A 48 21.74 13.88 6.67
C HIS A 48 20.51 14.75 6.49
N THR A 49 20.06 14.97 5.24
CA THR A 49 18.84 15.76 4.96
C THR A 49 17.56 14.98 5.25
N ILE A 50 17.64 13.66 5.26
CA ILE A 50 16.49 12.77 5.53
C ILE A 50 16.45 12.24 6.97
N LEU A 51 17.50 12.47 7.73
CA LEU A 51 17.57 12.06 9.13
C LEU A 51 17.07 13.18 10.06
N PRO A 52 16.43 12.85 11.19
CA PRO A 52 16.10 13.82 12.23
C PRO A 52 17.35 14.56 12.71
N LYS A 53 17.22 15.85 13.03
CA LYS A 53 18.35 16.72 13.46
C LYS A 53 19.16 16.15 14.64
N GLN A 54 18.51 15.39 15.52
CA GLN A 54 19.14 14.77 16.70
C GLN A 54 19.55 13.31 16.47
N HIS A 55 19.52 12.83 15.22
CA HIS A 55 19.92 11.47 14.91
C HIS A 55 21.43 11.29 15.13
N LYS A 56 21.81 10.15 15.72
CA LYS A 56 23.22 9.79 15.88
C LYS A 56 23.89 9.67 14.50
N PRO A 57 25.18 10.01 14.39
CA PRO A 57 25.91 9.85 13.12
C PRO A 57 25.80 8.43 12.57
N VAL A 58 25.65 8.31 11.25
CA VAL A 58 25.61 7.05 10.53
C VAL A 58 26.84 6.91 9.64
N SER A 59 27.35 5.68 9.56
CA SER A 59 28.58 5.36 8.78
C SER A 59 28.31 4.88 7.36
N GLY A 60 27.07 4.95 6.89
CA GLY A 60 26.69 4.47 5.55
C GLY A 60 25.28 4.87 5.17
N ASP A 61 24.95 4.61 3.92
CA ASP A 61 23.74 5.04 3.23
C ASP A 61 22.83 3.87 2.81
N THR A 62 22.97 2.73 3.43
CA THR A 62 22.17 1.54 3.13
C THR A 62 21.36 1.09 4.33
N ILE A 63 20.28 0.34 4.10
CA ILE A 63 19.51 -0.27 5.20
C ILE A 63 20.40 -1.15 6.07
N ALA A 64 21.39 -1.82 5.50
CA ALA A 64 22.36 -2.61 6.25
C ALA A 64 23.15 -1.78 7.27
N ALA A 65 23.47 -0.52 6.97
CA ALA A 65 24.16 0.39 7.89
C ALA A 65 23.24 0.88 9.02
N CYS A 66 21.93 0.88 8.81
CA CYS A 66 20.94 1.29 9.82
C CYS A 66 20.56 0.15 10.79
N ASN A 67 20.64 -1.10 10.32
CA ASN A 67 20.17 -2.28 11.05
C ASN A 67 20.86 -2.54 12.42
N PRO A 68 22.11 -2.14 12.69
CA PRO A 68 22.70 -2.31 14.02
C PRO A 68 21.91 -1.60 15.14
N CYS A 69 21.32 -0.44 14.83
CA CYS A 69 20.48 0.31 15.75
C CYS A 69 18.99 0.04 15.54
N HIS A 70 18.57 -0.07 14.28
CA HIS A 70 17.19 -0.28 13.86
C HIS A 70 16.98 -1.74 13.40
N LYS A 71 17.01 -2.65 14.37
CA LYS A 71 16.85 -4.10 14.07
C LYS A 71 15.52 -4.37 13.38
N PRO A 72 15.51 -5.04 12.22
CA PRO A 72 14.27 -5.47 11.56
C PRO A 72 13.44 -6.36 12.47
N ASP A 73 12.13 -6.22 12.40
CA ASP A 73 11.22 -7.14 13.06
C ASP A 73 10.87 -8.28 12.10
N ILE A 74 11.22 -9.48 12.48
CA ILE A 74 10.91 -10.71 11.74
C ILE A 74 9.96 -11.61 12.53
N SER A 75 9.35 -11.09 13.60
CA SER A 75 8.47 -11.86 14.48
C SER A 75 7.09 -12.16 13.88
N GLY A 76 6.75 -11.53 12.76
CA GLY A 76 5.42 -11.64 12.16
C GLY A 76 4.31 -10.88 12.89
N LYS A 77 4.67 -10.00 13.84
CA LYS A 77 3.69 -9.22 14.58
C LYS A 77 3.15 -8.03 13.78
N ALA A 78 1.91 -7.67 14.06
CA ALA A 78 1.19 -6.61 13.35
C ALA A 78 1.62 -5.19 13.73
N GLU A 79 2.62 -5.02 14.60
CA GLU A 79 3.16 -3.71 14.98
C GLU A 79 4.55 -3.50 14.38
N PRO A 80 4.65 -2.89 13.20
CA PRO A 80 5.95 -2.58 12.61
C PRO A 80 6.67 -1.56 13.50
N LYS A 81 7.98 -1.76 13.69
CA LYS A 81 8.80 -0.79 14.43
C LYS A 81 8.73 0.59 13.77
N PRO A 82 8.86 1.68 14.54
CA PRO A 82 8.73 3.05 14.03
C PRO A 82 9.58 3.34 12.79
N TYR A 83 10.81 2.82 12.77
CA TYR A 83 11.71 2.98 11.62
C TYR A 83 11.15 2.37 10.34
N ALA A 84 10.64 1.14 10.41
CA ALA A 84 10.02 0.49 9.25
C ALA A 84 8.77 1.23 8.78
N SER A 85 7.94 1.70 9.72
CA SER A 85 6.75 2.50 9.41
C SER A 85 7.09 3.79 8.69
N ILE A 86 8.11 4.51 9.15
CA ILE A 86 8.57 5.76 8.52
C ILE A 86 9.08 5.48 7.11
N LEU A 87 9.94 4.47 6.94
CA LEU A 87 10.48 4.12 5.62
C LEU A 87 9.38 3.74 4.63
N HIS A 88 8.45 2.87 5.02
CA HIS A 88 7.36 2.48 4.13
C HIS A 88 6.48 3.67 3.75
N ARG A 89 6.08 4.51 4.73
CA ARG A 89 5.27 5.69 4.45
C ARG A 89 5.96 6.70 3.53
N ALA A 90 7.28 6.86 3.64
CA ALA A 90 8.02 7.78 2.81
C ALA A 90 8.23 7.28 1.37
N HIS A 91 8.24 5.96 1.14
CA HIS A 91 8.64 5.37 -0.14
C HIS A 91 7.58 4.53 -0.83
N VAL A 92 6.44 4.28 -0.19
CA VAL A 92 5.31 3.54 -0.78
C VAL A 92 4.19 4.51 -1.03
N GLY A 93 4.19 5.18 -2.18
CA GLY A 93 3.13 6.12 -2.38
C GLY A 93 3.14 6.86 -3.70
N GLU A 94 2.11 7.70 -3.93
CA GLU A 94 1.93 8.49 -5.13
C GLU A 94 3.12 9.47 -5.28
N GLY A 95 3.85 9.38 -6.40
CA GLY A 95 5.06 10.15 -6.63
C GLY A 95 6.35 9.52 -6.11
N SER A 96 6.28 8.46 -5.32
CA SER A 96 7.44 7.61 -5.04
C SER A 96 7.55 6.53 -6.13
N ASN A 97 8.76 6.10 -6.46
CA ASN A 97 8.94 4.98 -7.38
C ASN A 97 8.47 3.63 -6.81
N GLY A 98 7.85 3.62 -5.62
CA GLY A 98 7.07 2.58 -4.95
C GLY A 98 7.46 1.12 -5.13
N ASP A 99 8.58 0.84 -5.79
CA ASP A 99 9.02 -0.52 -6.05
C ASP A 99 9.66 -1.10 -4.79
N CYS A 100 8.92 -2.01 -4.17
CA CYS A 100 9.38 -2.75 -2.99
C CYS A 100 10.76 -3.39 -3.21
N MET A 101 11.09 -3.74 -4.47
CA MET A 101 12.36 -4.41 -4.81
C MET A 101 13.57 -3.48 -4.80
N VAL A 102 13.39 -2.19 -4.60
CA VAL A 102 14.49 -1.25 -4.32
C VAL A 102 15.14 -1.56 -2.97
N CYS A 103 14.34 -1.94 -1.98
CA CYS A 103 14.80 -2.25 -0.62
C CYS A 103 14.68 -3.74 -0.27
N HIS A 104 13.82 -4.47 -0.94
CA HIS A 104 13.56 -5.88 -0.68
C HIS A 104 14.11 -6.80 -1.76
N THR A 105 14.32 -8.06 -1.41
CA THR A 105 14.65 -9.15 -2.34
C THR A 105 13.54 -10.19 -2.35
N TYR A 106 13.27 -10.74 -3.53
CA TYR A 106 12.40 -11.89 -3.69
C TYR A 106 13.10 -12.90 -4.60
N LYS A 107 13.78 -13.89 -4.01
CA LYS A 107 14.52 -14.91 -4.74
C LYS A 107 14.02 -16.29 -4.36
N THR A 108 13.69 -17.11 -5.35
CA THR A 108 13.19 -18.49 -5.15
C THR A 108 12.06 -18.61 -4.13
N GLY A 109 11.18 -17.59 -4.08
CA GLY A 109 10.06 -17.52 -3.15
C GLY A 109 10.42 -17.02 -1.75
N ILE A 110 11.68 -16.66 -1.49
CA ILE A 110 12.12 -16.11 -0.21
C ILE A 110 12.13 -14.58 -0.29
N PHE A 111 11.43 -13.94 0.63
CA PHE A 111 11.36 -12.50 0.78
C PHE A 111 12.33 -12.03 1.87
N GLY A 112 13.05 -10.94 1.62
CA GLY A 112 14.05 -10.44 2.55
C GLY A 112 14.41 -8.97 2.30
N ILE A 113 15.41 -8.46 3.02
CA ILE A 113 15.94 -7.09 2.83
C ILE A 113 17.22 -7.14 2.02
N LEU A 114 17.28 -6.35 0.96
CA LEU A 114 18.41 -6.27 0.03
C LEU A 114 19.69 -5.83 0.77
N GLY A 115 20.79 -6.52 0.49
CA GLY A 115 22.11 -6.24 1.08
C GLY A 115 22.27 -6.68 2.53
N THR A 116 21.30 -7.42 3.08
CA THR A 116 21.34 -7.95 4.46
C THR A 116 21.16 -9.46 4.48
N LYS A 117 21.30 -10.08 5.67
CA LYS A 117 20.95 -11.49 5.92
C LYS A 117 19.50 -11.65 6.42
N VAL A 118 18.71 -10.56 6.44
CA VAL A 118 17.34 -10.59 6.96
C VAL A 118 16.43 -11.32 5.96
N SER A 119 15.68 -12.29 6.46
CA SER A 119 14.70 -13.06 5.71
C SER A 119 13.39 -13.10 6.47
N TYR A 120 12.31 -12.83 5.76
CA TYR A 120 10.93 -12.98 6.25
C TYR A 120 10.33 -14.35 5.90
N GLY A 121 11.16 -15.24 5.35
CA GLY A 121 10.75 -16.58 4.97
C GLY A 121 10.16 -16.67 3.56
N ARG A 122 9.46 -17.77 3.30
CA ARG A 122 8.86 -18.07 2.00
C ARG A 122 7.47 -17.45 1.89
N ILE A 123 7.26 -16.70 0.81
CA ILE A 123 5.97 -16.08 0.48
C ILE A 123 5.60 -16.40 -0.97
N LYS A 124 4.34 -16.61 -1.27
CA LYS A 124 3.84 -16.77 -2.64
C LYS A 124 3.82 -15.41 -3.34
N ARG A 125 3.97 -15.43 -4.67
CA ARG A 125 3.95 -14.18 -5.46
C ARG A 125 2.63 -13.42 -5.31
N ASP A 126 1.52 -14.12 -5.31
CA ASP A 126 0.19 -13.51 -5.18
C ASP A 126 -0.01 -12.86 -3.81
N ASP A 127 0.56 -13.44 -2.76
CA ASP A 127 0.52 -12.86 -1.42
C ASP A 127 1.43 -11.62 -1.33
N LEU A 128 2.57 -11.61 -2.04
CA LEU A 128 3.42 -10.44 -2.14
C LEU A 128 2.70 -9.28 -2.83
N GLU A 129 2.00 -9.52 -3.95
CA GLU A 129 1.21 -8.48 -4.63
C GLU A 129 0.05 -7.99 -3.75
N TYR A 130 -0.60 -8.88 -3.02
CA TYR A 130 -1.62 -8.50 -2.05
C TYR A 130 -1.06 -7.59 -0.94
N ILE A 131 0.06 -7.96 -0.33
CA ILE A 131 0.75 -7.17 0.70
C ILE A 131 1.15 -5.79 0.17
N LYS A 132 1.65 -5.70 -1.07
CA LYS A 132 1.96 -4.42 -1.72
C LYS A 132 0.72 -3.51 -1.80
N GLY A 133 -0.43 -4.08 -2.14
CA GLY A 133 -1.71 -3.36 -2.15
C GLY A 133 -2.09 -2.81 -0.76
N ILE A 134 -1.94 -3.61 0.29
CA ILE A 134 -2.19 -3.19 1.68
C ILE A 134 -1.26 -2.03 2.09
N PHE A 135 0.04 -2.15 1.83
CA PHE A 135 0.98 -1.08 2.16
C PHE A 135 0.73 0.20 1.36
N SER A 136 0.35 0.08 0.10
CA SER A 136 -0.05 1.23 -0.73
C SER A 136 -1.28 1.93 -0.18
N SER A 137 -2.30 1.17 0.24
CA SER A 137 -3.49 1.71 0.90
C SER A 137 -3.10 2.50 2.16
N TRP A 138 -2.42 1.85 3.09
CA TRP A 138 -2.03 2.41 4.37
C TRP A 138 -1.14 3.67 4.26
N ALA A 139 -0.24 3.71 3.29
CA ALA A 139 0.72 4.81 3.18
C ALA A 139 0.06 6.10 2.68
N LEU A 140 -0.78 6.06 1.64
CA LEU A 140 -1.21 7.27 0.93
C LEU A 140 -2.66 7.35 0.52
N SER A 141 -3.45 6.31 0.68
CA SER A 141 -4.84 6.37 0.26
C SER A 141 -5.67 7.32 1.15
N LYS A 142 -6.93 7.48 0.80
CA LYS A 142 -7.96 8.09 1.65
C LYS A 142 -8.72 7.03 2.44
N ASN A 143 -8.36 5.77 2.31
CA ASN A 143 -9.02 4.66 2.99
C ASN A 143 -8.87 4.76 4.52
N ILE A 144 -9.60 3.93 5.21
CA ILE A 144 -9.67 3.97 6.67
C ILE A 144 -8.32 3.67 7.31
N ASP A 145 -7.57 2.69 6.80
CA ASP A 145 -6.22 2.35 7.29
C ASP A 145 -5.25 3.52 7.21
N ALA A 146 -5.27 4.28 6.11
CA ALA A 146 -4.43 5.46 5.95
C ALA A 146 -4.84 6.59 6.92
N THR A 147 -6.14 6.76 7.14
CA THR A 147 -6.66 7.76 8.08
C THR A 147 -6.27 7.43 9.51
N HIS A 148 -6.45 6.18 9.93
CA HIS A 148 -6.02 5.68 11.23
C HIS A 148 -4.51 5.75 11.40
N GLY A 149 -3.77 5.35 10.39
CA GLY A 149 -2.32 5.40 10.44
C GLY A 149 -1.76 6.82 10.57
N ARG A 150 -2.42 7.85 10.03
CA ARG A 150 -2.05 9.26 10.27
C ARG A 150 -2.28 9.68 11.73
N ALA A 151 -3.25 9.05 12.40
CA ALA A 151 -3.50 9.21 13.83
C ALA A 151 -2.64 8.28 14.71
N ASN A 152 -1.62 7.63 14.13
CA ASN A 152 -0.76 6.65 14.79
C ASN A 152 -1.50 5.42 15.35
N ILE A 153 -2.63 5.08 14.76
CA ILE A 153 -3.36 3.83 15.01
C ILE A 153 -2.86 2.81 14.01
N LEU A 154 -2.14 1.79 14.49
CA LEU A 154 -1.43 0.82 13.66
C LEU A 154 -2.24 -0.46 13.43
N CYS A 155 -1.64 -1.40 12.72
CA CYS A 155 -2.29 -2.63 12.27
C CYS A 155 -2.91 -3.44 13.41
N SER A 156 -2.24 -3.53 14.57
CA SER A 156 -2.72 -4.29 15.74
C SER A 156 -3.97 -3.71 16.42
N ALA A 157 -4.32 -2.46 16.11
CA ALA A 157 -5.57 -1.88 16.63
C ALA A 157 -6.82 -2.53 16.02
N CYS A 158 -6.71 -2.95 14.76
CA CYS A 158 -7.78 -3.65 14.04
C CYS A 158 -7.55 -5.16 14.01
N HIS A 159 -6.32 -5.57 13.76
CA HIS A 159 -5.89 -6.96 13.79
C HIS A 159 -5.31 -7.30 15.15
N ASP A 160 -5.18 -8.57 15.48
CA ASP A 160 -4.49 -8.99 16.69
C ASP A 160 -2.98 -8.77 16.58
N LYS A 161 -2.22 -9.21 17.56
CA LYS A 161 -0.77 -9.02 17.61
C LYS A 161 -0.01 -9.72 16.48
N GLU A 162 -0.64 -10.72 15.86
CA GLU A 162 -0.09 -11.43 14.71
C GLU A 162 -0.56 -10.79 13.40
N LEU A 163 0.23 -10.90 12.35
CA LEU A 163 -0.17 -10.46 11.03
C LEU A 163 -1.35 -11.30 10.52
N PRO A 164 -2.43 -10.67 10.02
CA PRO A 164 -3.58 -11.40 9.54
C PRO A 164 -3.24 -12.20 8.28
N THR A 165 -3.98 -13.28 8.08
CA THR A 165 -3.96 -14.04 6.83
C THR A 165 -4.97 -13.47 5.84
N ARG A 166 -4.83 -13.85 4.56
CA ARG A 166 -5.75 -13.41 3.53
C ARG A 166 -7.15 -13.97 3.81
N GLY A 167 -8.13 -13.09 3.93
CA GLY A 167 -9.53 -13.45 4.20
C GLY A 167 -9.95 -13.33 5.66
N ASP A 168 -9.03 -13.01 6.56
CA ASP A 168 -9.39 -12.71 7.94
C ASP A 168 -10.30 -11.47 7.98
N THR A 169 -11.29 -11.52 8.85
CA THR A 169 -12.24 -10.43 9.08
C THR A 169 -11.90 -9.72 10.38
N VAL A 170 -12.25 -8.44 10.45
CA VAL A 170 -12.14 -7.65 11.68
C VAL A 170 -13.52 -7.58 12.33
N GLU A 171 -13.60 -8.03 13.57
CA GLU A 171 -14.82 -8.00 14.37
C GLU A 171 -15.22 -6.56 14.76
N ASP A 172 -16.50 -6.29 14.83
CA ASP A 172 -17.06 -4.97 15.12
C ASP A 172 -16.58 -4.39 16.45
N ASN A 173 -16.35 -5.25 17.46
CA ASN A 173 -15.82 -4.82 18.75
C ASN A 173 -14.49 -4.08 18.64
N ARG A 174 -13.66 -4.37 17.64
CA ARG A 174 -12.40 -3.64 17.40
C ARG A 174 -12.65 -2.19 17.03
N CYS A 175 -13.70 -1.94 16.28
CA CYS A 175 -14.13 -0.60 15.91
C CYS A 175 -14.78 0.10 17.11
N LEU A 176 -15.71 -0.58 17.76
CA LEU A 176 -16.53 -0.03 18.84
C LEU A 176 -15.73 0.28 20.11
N ASN A 177 -14.61 -0.40 20.35
CA ASN A 177 -13.71 -0.08 21.48
C ASN A 177 -13.21 1.37 21.47
N CYS A 178 -13.09 1.99 20.30
CA CYS A 178 -12.68 3.40 20.16
C CYS A 178 -13.83 4.30 19.73
N HIS A 179 -14.70 3.84 18.84
CA HIS A 179 -15.81 4.61 18.30
C HIS A 179 -17.04 4.66 19.21
N GLY A 180 -17.05 3.89 20.28
CA GLY A 180 -18.15 3.78 21.24
C GLY A 180 -19.24 2.78 20.77
N PRO A 181 -20.24 2.53 21.60
CA PRO A 181 -21.32 1.61 21.31
C PRO A 181 -22.15 2.06 20.11
N LEU A 182 -22.82 1.10 19.47
CA LEU A 182 -23.58 1.34 18.24
C LEU A 182 -24.64 2.44 18.42
N GLU A 183 -25.29 2.51 19.59
CA GLU A 183 -26.27 3.52 19.93
C GLU A 183 -25.68 4.94 19.90
N ALA A 184 -24.44 5.11 20.33
CA ALA A 184 -23.74 6.38 20.25
C ALA A 184 -23.44 6.78 18.80
N LEU A 185 -23.06 5.81 17.96
CA LEU A 185 -22.87 6.01 16.53
C LEU A 185 -24.21 6.36 15.83
N GLN A 186 -25.30 5.67 16.15
CA GLN A 186 -26.62 5.96 15.65
C GLN A 186 -26.99 7.42 15.92
N LYS A 187 -26.82 7.88 17.15
CA LYS A 187 -27.09 9.27 17.53
C LYS A 187 -26.19 10.28 16.82
N LYS A 188 -24.89 9.96 16.70
CA LYS A 188 -23.88 10.83 16.07
C LYS A 188 -24.09 10.98 14.57
N THR A 189 -24.65 9.97 13.93
CA THR A 189 -24.85 9.91 12.46
C THR A 189 -26.30 10.07 12.06
N GLU A 190 -27.15 10.53 12.95
CA GLU A 190 -28.55 10.80 12.66
C GLU A 190 -28.65 11.93 11.62
N PRO A 191 -29.25 11.66 10.45
CA PRO A 191 -29.37 12.65 9.41
C PRO A 191 -30.35 13.76 9.82
N MET A 192 -30.01 15.00 9.55
CA MET A 192 -30.90 16.15 9.83
C MET A 192 -32.15 16.16 8.95
N ASP A 193 -31.98 15.75 7.67
CA ASP A 193 -33.08 15.85 6.69
C ASP A 193 -34.00 14.63 6.65
N PHE A 194 -33.45 13.44 7.01
CA PHE A 194 -34.17 12.17 6.92
C PHE A 194 -33.79 11.27 8.10
N PRO A 195 -34.40 11.44 9.29
CA PRO A 195 -34.06 10.68 10.50
C PRO A 195 -34.21 9.17 10.36
N ASP A 196 -35.08 8.70 9.49
CA ASP A 196 -35.34 7.29 9.18
C ASP A 196 -34.23 6.64 8.32
N ARG A 197 -33.27 7.43 7.81
CA ARG A 197 -32.20 6.97 6.94
C ARG A 197 -30.85 6.90 7.63
N ASN A 198 -30.85 6.64 8.93
CA ASN A 198 -29.59 6.49 9.67
C ASN A 198 -28.88 5.18 9.26
N PRO A 199 -27.62 5.26 8.75
CA PRO A 199 -26.89 4.08 8.29
C PRO A 199 -26.59 3.09 9.40
N HIS A 200 -26.47 3.55 10.65
CA HIS A 200 -26.22 2.70 11.82
C HIS A 200 -27.49 2.26 12.55
N LYS A 201 -28.68 2.62 12.01
CA LYS A 201 -30.00 2.17 12.47
C LYS A 201 -30.74 1.53 11.31
N SER A 202 -30.20 0.45 10.81
CA SER A 202 -30.75 -0.23 9.63
C SER A 202 -32.01 -1.05 9.96
N HIS A 203 -32.96 -1.07 9.01
CA HIS A 203 -34.10 -1.99 9.07
C HIS A 203 -33.69 -3.47 8.88
N LEU A 204 -32.45 -3.72 8.46
CA LEU A 204 -31.88 -5.08 8.36
C LEU A 204 -31.29 -5.56 9.69
N GLY A 205 -31.40 -4.77 10.76
CA GLY A 205 -30.72 -5.03 12.03
C GLY A 205 -29.29 -4.54 12.02
N ASP A 206 -28.48 -5.10 12.94
CA ASP A 206 -27.07 -4.76 13.05
C ASP A 206 -26.30 -5.32 11.87
N ILE A 207 -25.65 -4.45 11.11
CA ILE A 207 -24.82 -4.78 9.96
C ILE A 207 -23.36 -4.62 10.37
N ALA A 208 -22.53 -5.61 10.09
CA ALA A 208 -21.11 -5.55 10.42
C ALA A 208 -20.45 -4.29 9.81
N CYS A 209 -19.61 -3.63 10.58
CA CYS A 209 -18.95 -2.39 10.18
C CYS A 209 -18.22 -2.52 8.84
N THR A 210 -17.59 -3.68 8.62
CA THR A 210 -16.80 -3.98 7.42
C THR A 210 -17.62 -4.19 6.14
N VAL A 211 -18.95 -4.27 6.23
CA VAL A 211 -19.83 -4.31 5.04
C VAL A 211 -19.79 -2.99 4.28
N CYS A 212 -19.67 -1.88 5.00
CA CYS A 212 -19.61 -0.54 4.43
C CYS A 212 -18.21 0.07 4.56
N HIS A 213 -17.59 -0.07 5.71
CA HIS A 213 -16.31 0.54 6.05
C HIS A 213 -15.15 -0.40 5.73
N HIS A 214 -14.46 -0.13 4.63
CA HIS A 214 -13.32 -0.93 4.19
C HIS A 214 -12.00 -0.27 4.59
N ALA A 215 -11.12 -1.02 5.27
CA ALA A 215 -9.84 -0.48 5.70
C ALA A 215 -8.87 -0.28 4.52
N HIS A 216 -8.73 -1.28 3.65
CA HIS A 216 -7.69 -1.32 2.62
C HIS A 216 -8.19 -1.08 1.19
N LYS A 217 -9.41 -0.61 1.04
CA LYS A 217 -10.03 -0.22 -0.22
C LYS A 217 -11.07 0.88 0.06
N PRO A 218 -11.58 1.57 -0.95
CA PRO A 218 -12.64 2.55 -0.76
C PRO A 218 -13.85 1.92 -0.07
N SER A 219 -14.38 2.64 0.94
CA SER A 219 -15.64 2.30 1.61
C SER A 219 -16.81 2.44 0.65
N THR A 220 -17.85 1.66 0.83
CA THR A 220 -19.03 1.63 -0.04
C THR A 220 -20.31 1.73 0.76
N ILE A 221 -21.32 2.36 0.18
CA ILE A 221 -22.65 2.48 0.80
C ILE A 221 -23.46 1.24 0.39
N TYR A 222 -23.57 0.27 1.28
CA TYR A 222 -24.31 -0.98 1.04
C TYR A 222 -25.77 -0.75 0.66
N CYS A 223 -26.41 0.26 1.27
CA CYS A 223 -27.80 0.58 1.04
C CYS A 223 -28.14 0.93 -0.41
N LEU A 224 -27.16 1.39 -1.21
CA LEU A 224 -27.37 1.72 -2.63
C LEU A 224 -27.75 0.51 -3.49
N GLY A 225 -27.55 -0.71 -3.02
CA GLY A 225 -28.00 -1.91 -3.71
C GLY A 225 -29.53 -1.99 -3.86
N CYS A 226 -30.26 -1.37 -2.94
CA CYS A 226 -31.74 -1.30 -2.96
C CYS A 226 -32.26 0.14 -3.02
N HIS A 227 -31.55 1.10 -2.46
CA HIS A 227 -31.96 2.51 -2.35
C HIS A 227 -31.12 3.41 -3.26
N GLY A 228 -31.41 3.42 -4.55
CA GLY A 228 -30.63 4.17 -5.55
C GLY A 228 -30.50 5.68 -5.31
N ASN A 229 -31.41 6.27 -4.52
CA ASN A 229 -31.41 7.69 -4.18
C ASN A 229 -30.77 8.01 -2.81
N PHE A 230 -30.12 7.03 -2.18
CA PHE A 230 -29.50 7.20 -0.88
C PHE A 230 -28.22 8.05 -1.01
N ARG A 231 -28.33 9.33 -0.62
CA ARG A 231 -27.20 10.26 -0.70
C ARG A 231 -26.59 10.45 0.68
N MET A 232 -25.42 9.85 0.88
CA MET A 232 -24.62 10.07 2.08
C MET A 232 -23.14 10.06 1.75
N LYS A 233 -22.35 10.64 2.63
CA LYS A 233 -20.89 10.54 2.58
C LYS A 233 -20.42 9.48 3.57
N ILE A 234 -19.54 8.62 3.12
CA ILE A 234 -18.92 7.60 3.96
C ILE A 234 -17.42 7.90 4.08
N PRO A 235 -16.83 7.83 5.29
CA PRO A 235 -15.37 7.94 5.45
C PRO A 235 -14.63 6.86 4.66
N GLY A 236 -13.58 7.27 3.94
CA GLY A 236 -12.80 6.35 3.13
C GLY A 236 -13.44 5.92 1.82
N GLY A 237 -14.52 6.60 1.38
CA GLY A 237 -15.21 6.37 0.12
C GLY A 237 -15.06 7.52 -0.85
#